data_b6a532e1e8ae1c781f660a7c0d973ebc
#
_entry.id   b6a532e1e8ae1c781f660a7c0d973ebc
#
_cell.length_a   1.000
_cell.length_b   1.000
_cell.length_c   1.000
_cell.angle_alpha   90.00
_cell.angle_beta   90.00
_cell.angle_gamma   90.00
#
_symmetry.space_group_name_H-M   'P 1'
#
loop_
_entity.id
_entity.type
_entity.pdbx_description
1 polymer ?
#
loop_
_entity_poly.entity_id
_entity_poly.type
_entity_poly.pdbx_seq_one_letter_code
_entity_poly.pdbx_strand_id
1 'polypeptide(L)'
;MIPNPSHPVDPDLTPRARALFDALHRVSGEFTMLGHQDDTFSAHARERDGSGSPADSDVLAVAGAYPAVWGFDLGRIELGWSVNIDGVPFDDIRREMRRAYAMGAVVTASWHAVNPVTGGGYGENTAPGSVAAVLHGGDRHGEFLGWLRRVAAFLGSVTDEHGEPIPVVFRPYHEHTGDWFWWCVGSPLRPTDTGAGRYAELWRMTVGYLRDECGVHNVLYAYAPDRSRIDMATPASREHGYLFLSLIHI
;
A
#
# COMPACT_ATOMS: atom_id res chain seq x y z
N MET A 1 -16.00 15.87 -8.25
CA MET A 1 -15.51 15.62 -9.62
C MET A 1 -14.78 14.30 -9.56
N ILE A 2 -15.21 13.29 -10.31
CA ILE A 2 -14.50 12.02 -10.44
C ILE A 2 -13.19 12.34 -11.15
N PRO A 3 -12.02 11.99 -10.60
CA PRO A 3 -10.76 12.19 -11.32
C PRO A 3 -10.85 11.46 -12.67
N ASN A 4 -10.41 12.13 -13.72
CA ASN A 4 -10.31 11.49 -15.03
C ASN A 4 -9.28 10.34 -14.91
N PRO A 5 -9.66 9.08 -15.15
CA PRO A 5 -8.75 7.93 -15.00
C PRO A 5 -7.55 7.99 -15.96
N SER A 6 -7.55 8.89 -16.92
CA SER A 6 -6.44 9.09 -17.86
C SER A 6 -5.27 9.90 -17.29
N HIS A 7 -5.40 10.45 -16.09
CA HIS A 7 -4.33 11.27 -15.49
C HIS A 7 -3.98 10.75 -14.09
N PRO A 8 -2.70 10.39 -13.86
CA PRO A 8 -2.23 10.03 -12.53
C PRO A 8 -2.27 11.24 -11.60
N VAL A 9 -2.34 10.99 -10.29
CA VAL A 9 -2.31 12.03 -9.27
C VAL A 9 -0.98 12.77 -9.21
N ASP A 10 0.09 12.13 -9.65
CA ASP A 10 1.43 12.72 -9.77
C ASP A 10 1.70 13.10 -11.23
N PRO A 11 1.80 14.41 -11.55
CA PRO A 11 2.12 14.86 -12.90
C PRO A 11 3.59 14.58 -13.28
N ASP A 12 4.47 14.44 -12.29
CA ASP A 12 5.92 14.30 -12.45
C ASP A 12 6.40 12.85 -12.32
N LEU A 13 5.51 11.88 -12.54
CA LEU A 13 5.86 10.46 -12.51
C LEU A 13 7.12 10.18 -13.34
N THR A 14 8.00 9.33 -12.80
CA THR A 14 9.11 8.79 -13.59
C THR A 14 8.58 8.12 -14.86
N PRO A 15 9.35 8.08 -15.97
CA PRO A 15 8.90 7.46 -17.21
C PRO A 15 8.44 6.00 -17.02
N ARG A 16 9.10 5.26 -16.13
CA ARG A 16 8.75 3.86 -15.81
C ARG A 16 7.44 3.74 -15.03
N ALA A 17 7.21 4.63 -14.06
CA ALA A 17 5.95 4.66 -13.32
C ALA A 17 4.79 5.08 -14.23
N ARG A 18 5.03 6.02 -15.16
CA ARG A 18 4.06 6.38 -16.18
C ARG A 18 3.73 5.22 -17.11
N ALA A 19 4.74 4.49 -17.56
CA ALA A 19 4.55 3.32 -18.41
C ALA A 19 3.74 2.22 -17.71
N LEU A 20 3.99 2.00 -16.38
CA LEU A 20 3.18 1.09 -15.58
C LEU A 20 1.73 1.56 -15.47
N PHE A 21 1.50 2.86 -15.18
CA PHE A 21 0.16 3.45 -15.15
C PHE A 21 -0.60 3.18 -16.45
N ASP A 22 0.00 3.50 -17.59
CA ASP A 22 -0.60 3.31 -18.91
C ASP A 22 -0.85 1.82 -19.23
N ALA A 23 0.05 0.94 -18.79
CA ALA A 23 -0.10 -0.51 -18.95
C ALA A 23 -1.28 -1.05 -18.15
N LEU A 24 -1.40 -0.66 -16.86
CA LEU A 24 -2.51 -1.07 -16.00
C LEU A 24 -3.86 -0.61 -16.57
N HIS A 25 -3.92 0.60 -17.13
CA HIS A 25 -5.13 1.08 -17.80
C HIS A 25 -5.48 0.27 -19.03
N ARG A 26 -4.49 -0.10 -19.86
CA ARG A 26 -4.74 -0.90 -21.06
C ARG A 26 -5.26 -2.30 -20.76
N VAL A 27 -4.81 -2.93 -19.66
CA VAL A 27 -5.23 -4.29 -19.31
C VAL A 27 -6.47 -4.33 -18.43
N SER A 28 -6.90 -3.17 -17.92
CA SER A 28 -8.08 -3.07 -17.05
C SER A 28 -9.34 -3.50 -17.79
N GLY A 29 -10.05 -4.49 -17.22
CA GLY A 29 -11.25 -5.07 -17.83
C GLY A 29 -10.98 -6.18 -18.85
N GLU A 30 -9.73 -6.35 -19.30
CA GLU A 30 -9.33 -7.39 -20.27
C GLU A 30 -8.74 -8.62 -19.57
N PHE A 31 -7.94 -8.40 -18.53
CA PHE A 31 -7.24 -9.44 -17.81
C PHE A 31 -7.34 -9.28 -16.30
N THR A 32 -7.26 -10.40 -15.58
CA THR A 32 -7.05 -10.43 -14.13
C THR A 32 -5.64 -10.89 -13.86
N MET A 33 -4.83 -10.06 -13.21
CA MET A 33 -3.50 -10.42 -12.77
C MET A 33 -3.57 -11.11 -11.40
N LEU A 34 -3.02 -12.32 -11.30
CA LEU A 34 -2.86 -13.00 -10.02
C LEU A 34 -1.74 -12.34 -9.24
N GLY A 35 -2.02 -11.97 -7.99
CA GLY A 35 -1.04 -11.42 -7.05
C GLY A 35 -0.91 -12.28 -5.81
N HIS A 36 0.25 -12.20 -5.15
CA HIS A 36 0.49 -12.83 -3.86
C HIS A 36 1.30 -11.89 -2.96
N GLN A 37 0.91 -11.84 -1.68
CA GLN A 37 1.61 -11.07 -0.65
C GLN A 37 2.73 -11.93 -0.06
N ASP A 38 3.94 -11.37 0.02
CA ASP A 38 5.13 -12.01 0.64
C ASP A 38 5.43 -13.44 0.14
N ASP A 39 5.09 -13.72 -1.11
CA ASP A 39 5.16 -15.05 -1.74
C ASP A 39 6.53 -15.73 -1.58
N THR A 40 7.62 -14.95 -1.66
CA THR A 40 8.98 -15.48 -1.52
C THR A 40 9.52 -15.50 -0.08
N PHE A 41 8.76 -14.97 0.88
CA PHE A 41 9.17 -14.94 2.29
C PHE A 41 8.41 -15.92 3.18
N SER A 42 7.13 -16.14 2.88
CA SER A 42 6.24 -17.01 3.67
C SER A 42 5.80 -18.28 2.96
N ALA A 43 6.52 -18.66 1.89
CA ALA A 43 6.18 -19.84 1.10
C ALA A 43 6.20 -21.14 1.93
N HIS A 44 5.11 -21.87 1.91
CA HIS A 44 5.01 -23.21 2.53
C HIS A 44 5.99 -24.23 1.91
N ALA A 45 6.46 -23.98 0.68
CA ALA A 45 7.48 -24.78 0.04
C ALA A 45 8.80 -24.80 0.84
N ARG A 46 9.13 -23.70 1.53
CA ARG A 46 10.32 -23.62 2.40
C ARG A 46 10.34 -24.63 3.54
N GLU A 47 9.18 -24.99 4.05
CA GLU A 47 9.05 -25.95 5.17
C GLU A 47 9.19 -27.40 4.71
N ARG A 48 8.97 -27.68 3.43
CA ARG A 48 8.90 -29.07 2.91
C ARG A 48 10.24 -29.64 2.49
N ASP A 49 11.16 -28.87 1.97
CA ASP A 49 12.43 -29.39 1.43
C ASP A 49 13.65 -29.05 2.27
N GLY A 50 13.52 -28.17 3.29
CA GLY A 50 14.63 -27.76 4.16
C GLY A 50 15.78 -27.05 3.42
N SER A 51 15.60 -26.71 2.14
CA SER A 51 16.66 -26.13 1.31
C SER A 51 16.98 -24.69 1.66
N GLY A 52 16.04 -24.02 2.35
CA GLY A 52 16.23 -22.64 2.76
C GLY A 52 16.48 -21.67 1.61
N SER A 53 16.21 -22.08 0.39
CA SER A 53 16.40 -21.23 -0.78
C SER A 53 15.41 -20.06 -0.76
N PRO A 54 15.88 -18.81 -0.85
CA PRO A 54 15.00 -17.66 -0.89
C PRO A 54 14.17 -17.54 -2.19
N ALA A 55 14.23 -18.54 -3.04
CA ALA A 55 13.72 -18.47 -4.41
C ALA A 55 12.36 -19.14 -4.61
N ASP A 56 11.81 -19.79 -3.58
CA ASP A 56 10.66 -20.66 -3.78
C ASP A 56 9.36 -19.90 -3.48
N SER A 57 8.54 -19.79 -4.50
CA SER A 57 7.22 -19.20 -4.52
C SER A 57 6.18 -20.31 -4.46
N ASP A 58 5.21 -20.20 -3.57
CA ASP A 58 4.06 -21.12 -3.52
C ASP A 58 3.25 -21.05 -4.82
N VAL A 59 3.14 -19.87 -5.41
CA VAL A 59 2.45 -19.68 -6.70
C VAL A 59 3.23 -20.42 -7.81
N LEU A 60 4.54 -20.29 -7.85
CA LEU A 60 5.37 -21.06 -8.81
C LEU A 60 5.20 -22.57 -8.62
N ALA A 61 5.21 -23.05 -7.37
CA ALA A 61 5.07 -24.47 -7.06
C ALA A 61 3.73 -25.05 -7.52
N VAL A 62 2.65 -24.26 -7.45
CA VAL A 62 1.29 -24.69 -7.81
C VAL A 62 0.98 -24.43 -9.29
N ALA A 63 1.34 -23.25 -9.80
CA ALA A 63 0.93 -22.79 -11.12
C ALA A 63 2.02 -22.95 -12.21
N GLY A 64 3.25 -23.28 -11.82
CA GLY A 64 4.38 -23.36 -12.75
C GLY A 64 4.89 -22.00 -13.24
N ALA A 65 4.39 -20.90 -12.65
CA ALA A 65 4.78 -19.53 -12.97
C ALA A 65 4.71 -18.65 -11.72
N TYR A 66 5.53 -17.61 -11.65
CA TYR A 66 5.46 -16.62 -10.59
C TYR A 66 4.20 -15.76 -10.72
N PRO A 67 3.71 -15.16 -9.59
CA PRO A 67 2.57 -14.24 -9.66
C PRO A 67 2.91 -13.00 -10.50
N ALA A 68 1.91 -12.46 -11.19
CA ALA A 68 2.06 -11.25 -11.99
C ALA A 68 2.17 -9.98 -11.12
N VAL A 69 1.71 -10.03 -9.86
CA VAL A 69 1.78 -8.95 -8.89
C VAL A 69 2.40 -9.47 -7.61
N TRP A 70 3.51 -8.85 -7.18
CA TRP A 70 4.18 -9.20 -5.93
C TRP A 70 3.90 -8.13 -4.88
N GLY A 71 3.31 -8.55 -3.77
CA GLY A 71 3.00 -7.69 -2.63
C GLY A 71 4.04 -7.80 -1.53
N PHE A 72 4.32 -6.66 -0.89
CA PHE A 72 5.24 -6.54 0.24
C PHE A 72 4.63 -5.64 1.30
N ASP A 73 5.04 -5.75 2.56
CA ASP A 73 4.60 -4.86 3.63
C ASP A 73 5.74 -4.03 4.22
N LEU A 74 5.47 -2.76 4.49
CA LEU A 74 6.43 -1.81 5.06
C LEU A 74 6.18 -1.50 6.54
N GLY A 75 5.26 -2.20 7.21
CA GLY A 75 4.98 -1.97 8.62
C GLY A 75 6.22 -2.06 9.50
N ARG A 76 6.34 -1.18 10.49
CA ARG A 76 7.50 -0.91 11.37
C ARG A 76 8.63 -0.10 10.77
N ILE A 77 8.61 0.21 9.46
CA ILE A 77 9.61 1.11 8.88
C ILE A 77 9.56 2.50 9.52
N GLU A 78 8.34 2.93 9.89
CA GLU A 78 8.09 4.19 10.58
C GLU A 78 8.79 4.30 11.93
N LEU A 79 9.06 3.16 12.57
CA LEU A 79 9.79 3.08 13.84
C LEU A 79 11.31 3.05 13.66
N GLY A 80 11.79 2.95 12.40
CA GLY A 80 13.20 2.79 12.09
C GLY A 80 13.74 1.38 12.40
N TRP A 81 12.87 0.38 12.45
CA TRP A 81 13.29 -1.01 12.60
C TRP A 81 13.93 -1.51 11.31
N SER A 82 14.77 -2.54 11.44
CA SER A 82 15.41 -3.19 10.29
C SER A 82 14.58 -4.27 9.62
N VAL A 83 13.47 -4.68 10.26
CA VAL A 83 12.55 -5.73 9.81
C VAL A 83 11.11 -5.23 9.83
N ASN A 84 10.29 -5.76 8.92
CA ASN A 84 8.86 -5.46 8.87
C ASN A 84 8.05 -6.20 9.97
N ILE A 85 6.72 -6.13 9.89
CA ILE A 85 5.80 -6.79 10.85
C ILE A 85 5.95 -8.31 10.86
N ASP A 86 6.35 -8.92 9.76
CA ASP A 86 6.52 -10.37 9.57
C ASP A 86 7.97 -10.83 9.85
N GLY A 87 8.83 -9.90 10.32
CA GLY A 87 10.23 -10.18 10.64
C GLY A 87 11.14 -10.23 9.42
N VAL A 88 10.67 -9.80 8.24
CA VAL A 88 11.47 -9.77 7.01
C VAL A 88 12.34 -8.52 6.98
N PRO A 89 13.68 -8.66 6.76
CA PRO A 89 14.57 -7.51 6.63
C PRO A 89 14.18 -6.60 5.44
N PHE A 90 14.19 -5.28 5.64
CA PHE A 90 13.87 -4.33 4.56
C PHE A 90 14.85 -4.40 3.38
N ASP A 91 16.08 -4.81 3.61
CA ASP A 91 17.04 -5.04 2.54
C ASP A 91 16.66 -6.25 1.67
N ASP A 92 16.09 -7.29 2.28
CA ASP A 92 15.57 -8.45 1.57
C ASP A 92 14.31 -8.08 0.78
N ILE A 93 13.40 -7.30 1.38
CA ILE A 93 12.21 -6.77 0.68
C ILE A 93 12.66 -5.97 -0.55
N ARG A 94 13.63 -5.07 -0.42
CA ARG A 94 14.16 -4.28 -1.54
C ARG A 94 14.77 -5.16 -2.63
N ARG A 95 15.49 -6.21 -2.24
CA ARG A 95 16.07 -7.19 -3.19
C ARG A 95 14.97 -7.92 -3.96
N GLU A 96 13.94 -8.41 -3.29
CA GLU A 96 12.84 -9.11 -3.93
C GLU A 96 11.96 -8.20 -4.79
N MET A 97 11.77 -6.93 -4.42
CA MET A 97 11.13 -5.93 -5.28
C MET A 97 11.89 -5.74 -6.61
N ARG A 98 13.24 -5.67 -6.55
CA ARG A 98 14.08 -5.60 -7.76
C ARG A 98 13.93 -6.84 -8.62
N ARG A 99 13.93 -8.01 -7.98
CA ARG A 99 13.76 -9.31 -8.66
C ARG A 99 12.40 -9.39 -9.35
N ALA A 100 11.32 -9.05 -8.64
CA ALA A 100 9.97 -9.03 -9.20
C ALA A 100 9.87 -8.10 -10.43
N TYR A 101 10.42 -6.90 -10.31
CA TYR A 101 10.46 -5.95 -11.43
C TYR A 101 11.27 -6.48 -12.63
N ALA A 102 12.45 -7.05 -12.39
CA ALA A 102 13.28 -7.64 -13.44
C ALA A 102 12.59 -8.81 -14.18
N MET A 103 11.66 -9.49 -13.50
CA MET A 103 10.82 -10.54 -14.08
C MET A 103 9.57 -10.00 -14.80
N GLY A 104 9.38 -8.69 -14.82
CA GLY A 104 8.23 -8.04 -15.45
C GLY A 104 6.96 -8.02 -14.60
N ALA A 105 7.04 -8.36 -13.32
CA ALA A 105 5.90 -8.31 -12.40
C ALA A 105 5.62 -6.87 -11.93
N VAL A 106 4.37 -6.63 -11.54
CA VAL A 106 3.97 -5.40 -10.82
C VAL A 106 4.39 -5.53 -9.36
N VAL A 107 5.09 -4.53 -8.85
CA VAL A 107 5.52 -4.46 -7.45
C VAL A 107 4.52 -3.63 -6.66
N THR A 108 3.97 -4.18 -5.57
CA THR A 108 3.08 -3.44 -4.66
C THR A 108 3.64 -3.42 -3.24
N ALA A 109 3.34 -2.35 -2.50
CA ALA A 109 3.70 -2.22 -1.10
C ALA A 109 2.50 -1.74 -0.28
N SER A 110 2.14 -2.49 0.76
CA SER A 110 1.24 -2.04 1.82
C SER A 110 2.03 -1.44 2.98
N TRP A 111 1.34 -0.80 3.92
CA TRP A 111 1.95 -0.25 5.10
C TRP A 111 1.03 -0.43 6.31
N HIS A 112 1.32 -1.41 7.14
CA HIS A 112 0.66 -1.64 8.42
C HIS A 112 1.31 -0.76 9.50
N ALA A 113 1.06 0.55 9.41
CA ALA A 113 1.58 1.52 10.38
C ALA A 113 1.05 1.26 11.79
N VAL A 114 1.91 1.38 12.79
CA VAL A 114 1.49 1.33 14.20
C VAL A 114 0.51 2.46 14.52
N ASN A 115 -0.28 2.30 15.60
CA ASN A 115 -1.17 3.38 16.03
C ASN A 115 -0.34 4.57 16.55
N PRO A 116 -0.52 5.78 16.00
CA PRO A 116 0.31 6.95 16.34
C PRO A 116 0.07 7.48 17.75
N VAL A 117 -1.06 7.17 18.37
CA VAL A 117 -1.41 7.65 19.71
C VAL A 117 -0.94 6.70 20.78
N THR A 118 -1.15 5.40 20.58
CA THR A 118 -0.85 4.38 21.60
C THR A 118 0.53 3.76 21.43
N GLY A 119 1.10 3.82 20.22
CA GLY A 119 2.33 3.08 19.89
C GLY A 119 2.11 1.57 19.76
N GLY A 120 0.86 1.12 19.86
CA GLY A 120 0.47 -0.29 19.66
C GLY A 120 0.44 -0.69 18.19
N GLY A 121 0.03 -1.93 17.91
CA GLY A 121 -0.04 -2.46 16.56
C GLY A 121 -1.05 -1.72 15.66
N TYR A 122 -0.98 -1.98 14.37
CA TYR A 122 -1.90 -1.43 13.35
C TYR A 122 -3.38 -1.75 13.64
N GLY A 123 -3.66 -2.89 14.25
CA GLY A 123 -5.01 -3.33 14.64
C GLY A 123 -5.52 -2.71 15.94
N GLU A 124 -4.76 -1.81 16.58
CA GLU A 124 -5.23 -1.13 17.78
C GLU A 124 -6.07 0.10 17.40
N ASN A 125 -7.38 -0.14 17.27
CA ASN A 125 -8.37 0.82 16.79
C ASN A 125 -9.22 1.44 17.89
N THR A 126 -8.93 1.13 19.17
CA THR A 126 -9.73 1.58 20.33
C THR A 126 -9.37 2.97 20.84
N ALA A 127 -8.23 3.52 20.42
CA ALA A 127 -7.84 4.86 20.80
C ALA A 127 -8.56 5.90 19.95
N PRO A 128 -9.46 6.71 20.53
CA PRO A 128 -10.17 7.74 19.80
C PRO A 128 -9.18 8.82 19.31
N GLY A 129 -9.45 9.36 18.14
CA GLY A 129 -8.70 10.51 17.61
C GLY A 129 -7.36 10.16 16.97
N SER A 130 -7.02 8.88 16.74
CA SER A 130 -5.72 8.49 16.16
C SER A 130 -5.45 9.17 14.81
N VAL A 131 -6.44 9.24 13.92
CA VAL A 131 -6.30 9.96 12.65
C VAL A 131 -6.21 11.46 12.87
N ALA A 132 -7.07 12.04 13.73
CA ALA A 132 -7.02 13.47 14.02
C ALA A 132 -5.67 13.92 14.59
N ALA A 133 -5.03 13.08 15.40
CA ALA A 133 -3.73 13.37 16.00
C ALA A 133 -2.59 13.55 14.97
N VAL A 134 -2.67 12.87 13.83
CA VAL A 134 -1.64 12.95 12.76
C VAL A 134 -1.94 13.99 11.70
N LEU A 135 -3.18 14.48 11.61
CA LEU A 135 -3.56 15.52 10.67
C LEU A 135 -2.96 16.88 11.05
N HIS A 136 -3.03 17.85 10.14
CA HIS A 136 -2.54 19.20 10.40
C HIS A 136 -3.17 19.79 11.66
N GLY A 137 -2.32 20.29 12.58
CA GLY A 137 -2.76 20.78 13.89
C GLY A 137 -2.92 19.72 14.97
N GLY A 138 -2.79 18.43 14.64
CA GLY A 138 -2.76 17.34 15.62
C GLY A 138 -1.41 17.27 16.34
N ASP A 139 -1.42 16.75 17.57
CA ASP A 139 -0.27 16.69 18.46
C ASP A 139 0.80 15.67 18.02
N ARG A 140 0.47 14.74 17.11
CA ARG A 140 1.35 13.75 16.50
C ARG A 140 1.75 14.08 15.06
N HIS A 141 1.29 15.19 14.51
CA HIS A 141 1.54 15.57 13.11
C HIS A 141 3.03 15.56 12.75
N GLY A 142 3.86 16.22 13.52
CA GLY A 142 5.30 16.31 13.25
C GLY A 142 6.03 14.95 13.30
N GLU A 143 5.64 14.09 14.24
CA GLU A 143 6.14 12.71 14.35
C GLU A 143 5.73 11.89 13.11
N PHE A 144 4.46 12.01 12.72
CA PHE A 144 3.93 11.29 11.56
C PHE A 144 4.58 11.71 10.24
N LEU A 145 4.90 12.99 10.05
CA LEU A 145 5.71 13.43 8.92
C LEU A 145 7.11 12.77 8.92
N GLY A 146 7.68 12.54 10.11
CA GLY A 146 8.92 11.75 10.26
C GLY A 146 8.76 10.29 9.79
N TRP A 147 7.61 9.69 10.04
CA TRP A 147 7.26 8.36 9.55
C TRP A 147 7.17 8.32 8.02
N LEU A 148 6.45 9.29 7.45
CA LEU A 148 6.33 9.40 5.99
C LEU A 148 7.68 9.60 5.31
N ARG A 149 8.63 10.33 5.92
CA ARG A 149 9.99 10.45 5.37
C ARG A 149 10.72 9.11 5.32
N ARG A 150 10.54 8.23 6.31
CA ARG A 150 11.15 6.89 6.28
C ARG A 150 10.54 6.02 5.19
N VAL A 151 9.21 6.07 5.04
CA VAL A 151 8.51 5.41 3.92
C VAL A 151 9.03 5.94 2.58
N ALA A 152 9.11 7.26 2.42
CA ALA A 152 9.63 7.92 1.22
C ALA A 152 11.06 7.49 0.90
N ALA A 153 11.94 7.47 1.91
CA ALA A 153 13.34 7.05 1.75
C ALA A 153 13.44 5.60 1.29
N PHE A 154 12.58 4.71 1.80
CA PHE A 154 12.53 3.33 1.34
C PHE A 154 12.06 3.25 -0.11
N LEU A 155 10.89 3.83 -0.44
CA LEU A 155 10.30 3.78 -1.78
C LEU A 155 11.24 4.39 -2.84
N GLY A 156 11.89 5.49 -2.52
CA GLY A 156 12.89 6.13 -3.39
C GLY A 156 14.19 5.33 -3.54
N SER A 157 14.49 4.43 -2.59
CA SER A 157 15.69 3.56 -2.64
C SER A 157 15.48 2.29 -3.46
N VAL A 158 14.25 1.99 -3.88
CA VAL A 158 13.95 0.81 -4.71
C VAL A 158 14.34 1.13 -6.15
N THR A 159 15.55 0.72 -6.52
CA THR A 159 16.14 0.97 -7.84
C THR A 159 16.56 -0.34 -8.51
N ASP A 160 16.68 -0.34 -9.81
CA ASP A 160 17.25 -1.47 -10.55
C ASP A 160 18.79 -1.55 -10.44
N GLU A 161 19.42 -2.42 -11.21
CA GLU A 161 20.88 -2.58 -11.25
C GLU A 161 21.65 -1.38 -11.81
N HIS A 162 20.95 -0.48 -12.50
CA HIS A 162 21.48 0.76 -13.07
C HIS A 162 21.26 1.97 -12.16
N GLY A 163 20.60 1.77 -10.99
CA GLY A 163 20.26 2.83 -10.06
C GLY A 163 19.00 3.60 -10.44
N GLU A 164 18.25 3.16 -11.45
CA GLU A 164 17.02 3.79 -11.89
C GLU A 164 15.82 3.38 -11.01
N PRO A 165 14.97 4.31 -10.57
CA PRO A 165 13.83 4.01 -9.72
C PRO A 165 12.86 2.99 -10.34
N ILE A 166 12.51 1.98 -9.57
CA ILE A 166 11.50 0.97 -9.93
C ILE A 166 10.11 1.50 -9.58
N PRO A 167 9.11 1.38 -10.47
CA PRO A 167 7.74 1.76 -10.16
C PRO A 167 7.15 0.84 -9.09
N VAL A 168 6.51 1.42 -8.07
CA VAL A 168 5.86 0.72 -6.98
C VAL A 168 4.41 1.18 -6.85
N VAL A 169 3.46 0.27 -6.76
CA VAL A 169 2.07 0.58 -6.39
C VAL A 169 1.98 0.57 -4.86
N PHE A 170 1.91 1.75 -4.26
CA PHE A 170 1.83 1.92 -2.81
C PHE A 170 0.39 1.96 -2.34
N ARG A 171 0.05 1.10 -1.38
CA ARG A 171 -1.29 0.91 -0.81
C ARG A 171 -1.32 1.25 0.68
N PRO A 172 -1.14 2.53 1.08
CA PRO A 172 -1.30 2.90 2.48
C PRO A 172 -2.77 2.82 2.89
N TYR A 173 -3.02 2.62 4.18
CA TYR A 173 -4.36 2.67 4.80
C TYR A 173 -5.41 1.83 4.08
N HIS A 174 -5.01 0.64 3.61
CA HIS A 174 -5.90 -0.30 2.94
C HIS A 174 -7.03 -0.77 3.87
N GLU A 175 -8.08 -1.36 3.30
CA GLU A 175 -9.24 -1.88 4.04
C GLU A 175 -9.94 -0.84 4.93
N HIS A 176 -9.83 0.44 4.59
CA HIS A 176 -10.32 1.55 5.40
C HIS A 176 -11.83 1.55 5.64
N THR A 177 -12.61 0.80 4.86
CA THR A 177 -14.04 0.59 5.05
C THR A 177 -14.36 -0.41 6.17
N GLY A 178 -13.33 -1.05 6.74
CA GLY A 178 -13.42 -1.90 7.91
C GLY A 178 -13.49 -1.12 9.23
N ASP A 179 -13.37 -1.87 10.33
CA ASP A 179 -13.36 -1.36 11.69
C ASP A 179 -12.21 -1.95 12.55
N TRP A 180 -11.17 -2.50 11.89
CA TRP A 180 -10.09 -3.22 12.56
C TRP A 180 -8.74 -2.50 12.59
N PHE A 181 -8.53 -1.49 11.74
CA PHE A 181 -7.32 -0.66 11.77
C PHE A 181 -7.60 0.73 12.34
N TRP A 182 -6.61 1.38 12.92
CA TRP A 182 -6.76 2.71 13.50
C TRP A 182 -7.16 3.79 12.49
N TRP A 183 -6.92 3.58 11.20
CA TRP A 183 -7.31 4.48 10.10
C TRP A 183 -8.69 4.15 9.51
N CYS A 184 -9.34 3.07 9.94
CA CYS A 184 -10.63 2.67 9.39
C CYS A 184 -11.74 3.69 9.66
N VAL A 185 -12.59 3.90 8.67
CA VAL A 185 -13.76 4.80 8.77
C VAL A 185 -14.95 4.11 9.42
N GLY A 186 -14.89 2.79 9.59
CA GLY A 186 -16.00 1.98 10.08
C GLY A 186 -17.09 1.76 9.02
N SER A 187 -18.15 1.12 9.46
CA SER A 187 -19.35 0.89 8.66
C SER A 187 -20.54 1.65 9.27
N PRO A 188 -21.67 1.77 8.57
CA PRO A 188 -22.89 2.34 9.14
C PRO A 188 -23.35 1.66 10.44
N LEU A 189 -23.00 0.36 10.62
CA LEU A 189 -23.33 -0.42 11.82
C LEU A 189 -22.28 -0.31 12.93
N ARG A 190 -21.05 0.05 12.59
CA ARG A 190 -19.92 0.21 13.51
C ARG A 190 -19.08 1.41 13.07
N PRO A 191 -19.57 2.63 13.28
CA PRO A 191 -18.80 3.83 12.92
C PRO A 191 -17.58 3.97 13.83
N THR A 192 -16.48 4.46 13.25
CA THR A 192 -15.30 4.88 14.00
C THR A 192 -15.29 6.40 14.10
N ASP A 193 -14.45 6.94 14.95
CA ASP A 193 -14.29 8.40 15.07
C ASP A 193 -13.48 9.02 13.93
N THR A 194 -12.84 8.20 13.09
CA THR A 194 -12.12 8.66 11.91
C THR A 194 -13.04 9.34 10.91
N GLY A 195 -14.11 8.64 10.50
CA GLY A 195 -15.03 9.13 9.48
C GLY A 195 -14.39 9.33 8.10
N ALA A 196 -15.22 9.41 7.07
CA ALA A 196 -14.75 9.50 5.69
C ALA A 196 -13.96 10.81 5.39
N GLY A 197 -14.34 11.91 6.04
CA GLY A 197 -13.70 13.21 5.84
C GLY A 197 -12.24 13.22 6.33
N ARG A 198 -11.99 12.75 7.55
CA ARG A 198 -10.63 12.65 8.11
C ARG A 198 -9.77 11.62 7.37
N TYR A 199 -10.36 10.51 6.95
CA TYR A 199 -9.64 9.56 6.12
C TYR A 199 -9.19 10.18 4.78
N ALA A 200 -10.08 10.92 4.11
CA ALA A 200 -9.74 11.61 2.87
C ALA A 200 -8.64 12.68 3.08
N GLU A 201 -8.65 13.34 4.22
CA GLU A 201 -7.60 14.30 4.60
C GLU A 201 -6.26 13.60 4.85
N LEU A 202 -6.25 12.50 5.62
CA LEU A 202 -5.08 11.65 5.84
C LEU A 202 -4.47 11.18 4.52
N TRP A 203 -5.32 10.68 3.62
CA TRP A 203 -4.91 10.23 2.29
C TRP A 203 -4.25 11.34 1.49
N ARG A 204 -4.91 12.50 1.36
CA ARG A 204 -4.38 13.64 0.59
C ARG A 204 -3.08 14.18 1.18
N MET A 205 -3.02 14.29 2.51
CA MET A 205 -1.82 14.73 3.21
C MET A 205 -0.65 13.76 2.93
N THR A 206 -0.88 12.46 3.01
CA THR A 206 0.15 11.46 2.76
C THR A 206 0.66 11.51 1.32
N VAL A 207 -0.26 11.50 0.35
CA VAL A 207 0.11 11.57 -1.08
C VAL A 207 0.85 12.86 -1.40
N GLY A 208 0.31 14.01 -0.95
CA GLY A 208 0.97 15.31 -1.17
C GLY A 208 2.35 15.37 -0.53
N TYR A 209 2.50 14.88 0.71
CA TYR A 209 3.78 14.90 1.39
C TYR A 209 4.85 14.01 0.71
N LEU A 210 4.49 12.79 0.32
CA LEU A 210 5.42 11.89 -0.37
C LEU A 210 5.83 12.43 -1.73
N ARG A 211 4.87 12.96 -2.50
CA ARG A 211 5.09 13.49 -3.83
C ARG A 211 5.82 14.83 -3.80
N ASP A 212 5.23 15.82 -3.10
CA ASP A 212 5.63 17.23 -3.23
C ASP A 212 6.81 17.58 -2.30
N GLU A 213 6.83 17.02 -1.07
CA GLU A 213 7.86 17.34 -0.08
C GLU A 213 9.03 16.36 -0.07
N CYS A 214 8.77 15.08 -0.38
CA CYS A 214 9.79 14.05 -0.42
C CYS A 214 10.31 13.73 -1.83
N GLY A 215 9.65 14.22 -2.89
CA GLY A 215 10.06 14.02 -4.28
C GLY A 215 9.99 12.56 -4.74
N VAL A 216 9.02 11.78 -4.23
CA VAL A 216 8.86 10.38 -4.59
C VAL A 216 7.94 10.27 -5.79
N HIS A 217 8.52 10.17 -6.99
CA HIS A 217 7.82 10.16 -8.28
C HIS A 217 7.80 8.79 -8.99
N ASN A 218 8.30 7.74 -8.34
CA ASN A 218 8.24 6.37 -8.84
C ASN A 218 7.06 5.57 -8.28
N VAL A 219 6.08 6.24 -7.66
CA VAL A 219 4.99 5.61 -6.92
C VAL A 219 3.64 5.89 -7.56
N LEU A 220 2.86 4.83 -7.73
CA LEU A 220 1.44 4.88 -8.02
C LEU A 220 0.67 4.61 -6.73
N TYR A 221 -0.30 5.46 -6.40
CA TYR A 221 -1.04 5.34 -5.12
C TYR A 221 -2.32 4.55 -5.31
N ALA A 222 -2.47 3.44 -4.58
CA ALA A 222 -3.64 2.58 -4.65
C ALA A 222 -4.60 2.79 -3.47
N TYR A 223 -5.80 3.22 -3.77
CA TYR A 223 -6.90 3.30 -2.82
C TYR A 223 -7.59 1.93 -2.73
N ALA A 224 -7.45 1.23 -1.60
CA ALA A 224 -7.82 -0.18 -1.46
C ALA A 224 -8.78 -0.42 -0.28
N PRO A 225 -10.09 -0.24 -0.47
CA PRO A 225 -11.09 -0.54 0.56
C PRO A 225 -11.34 -2.05 0.69
N ASP A 226 -11.92 -2.45 1.82
CA ASP A 226 -12.48 -3.80 1.98
C ASP A 226 -13.91 -3.84 1.43
N ARG A 227 -14.13 -4.71 0.47
CA ARG A 227 -15.44 -4.91 -0.16
C ARG A 227 -16.46 -5.59 0.77
N SER A 228 -16.03 -6.40 1.74
CA SER A 228 -16.93 -7.14 2.62
C SER A 228 -17.84 -6.24 3.47
N ARG A 229 -17.44 -4.97 3.66
CA ARG A 229 -18.15 -3.97 4.45
C ARG A 229 -18.98 -2.99 3.62
N ILE A 230 -19.05 -3.21 2.31
CA ILE A 230 -19.78 -2.35 1.39
C ILE A 230 -21.11 -3.02 1.07
N ASP A 231 -22.20 -2.38 1.45
CA ASP A 231 -23.51 -2.79 0.97
C ASP A 231 -23.72 -2.30 -0.46
N MET A 232 -23.52 -3.21 -1.40
CA MET A 232 -23.68 -2.95 -2.83
C MET A 232 -25.16 -2.78 -3.23
N ALA A 233 -26.10 -3.09 -2.34
CA ALA A 233 -27.54 -3.01 -2.62
C ALA A 233 -28.11 -1.61 -2.39
N THR A 234 -27.50 -0.79 -1.54
CA THR A 234 -28.04 0.54 -1.22
C THR A 234 -27.45 1.64 -2.10
N PRO A 235 -28.30 2.57 -2.63
CA PRO A 235 -27.85 3.75 -3.35
C PRO A 235 -26.88 4.63 -2.53
N ALA A 236 -27.11 4.74 -1.22
CA ALA A 236 -26.27 5.52 -0.32
C ALA A 236 -24.82 5.02 -0.29
N SER A 237 -24.60 3.71 -0.32
CA SER A 237 -23.24 3.14 -0.43
C SER A 237 -22.57 3.53 -1.75
N ARG A 238 -23.35 3.75 -2.79
CA ARG A 238 -22.88 4.20 -4.10
C ARG A 238 -22.54 5.69 -4.09
N GLU A 239 -23.34 6.51 -3.42
CA GLU A 239 -23.19 7.97 -3.39
C GLU A 239 -22.04 8.42 -2.46
N HIS A 240 -21.74 7.67 -1.40
CA HIS A 240 -20.69 8.01 -0.45
C HIS A 240 -19.27 7.61 -0.90
N GLY A 241 -19.07 7.34 -2.18
CA GLY A 241 -17.73 7.14 -2.75
C GLY A 241 -17.08 5.81 -2.41
N TYR A 242 -17.78 4.90 -1.75
CA TYR A 242 -17.29 3.54 -1.52
C TYR A 242 -17.17 2.72 -2.81
N LEU A 243 -17.76 3.18 -3.88
CA LEU A 243 -17.75 2.54 -5.20
C LEU A 243 -16.60 2.95 -6.09
N PHE A 244 -15.80 3.88 -5.65
CA PHE A 244 -14.54 4.16 -6.35
C PHE A 244 -13.44 3.15 -6.07
N LEU A 245 -13.81 2.10 -5.83
CA LEU A 245 -13.44 1.02 -5.00
C LEU A 245 -12.77 -0.12 -5.70
N SER A 246 -12.93 -0.29 -6.90
CA SER A 246 -12.28 -1.36 -7.65
C SER A 246 -11.19 -0.80 -8.55
N LEU A 247 -10.96 0.47 -8.45
CA LEU A 247 -9.97 1.14 -9.26
C LEU A 247 -8.91 1.69 -8.35
N ILE A 248 -7.79 1.11 -8.44
CA ILE A 248 -6.52 1.75 -8.25
C ILE A 248 -6.68 3.16 -8.81
N HIS A 249 -6.89 4.16 -7.94
CA HIS A 249 -6.61 5.53 -8.32
C HIS A 249 -5.10 5.66 -8.31
N ILE A 250 -4.57 5.15 -9.39
CA ILE A 250 -3.17 5.26 -9.71
C ILE A 250 -2.91 6.67 -10.18
#